data_57e195d59b3be7bd6b0904c58ac81b8e
#
_entry.id   57e195d59b3be7bd6b0904c58ac81b8e
#
_cell.length_a   1.000
_cell.length_b   1.000
_cell.length_c   1.000
_cell.angle_alpha   90.00
_cell.angle_beta   90.00
_cell.angle_gamma   90.00
#
_symmetry.space_group_name_H-M   'P 1'
#
loop_
_entity.id
_entity.type
_entity.pdbx_description
1 polymer ?
#
loop_
_entity_poly.entity_id
_entity_poly.type
_entity_poly.pdbx_seq_one_letter_code
_entity_poly.pdbx_strand_id
1 'polypeptide(L)'
;MDKYIIMNKNIPLVKTTMSAAGYITEVLQIYNPEAFPVGIFTDDFNKLADKLNQWWRSRIIPASRDGLRYILHLYDVESPAVLSKRSLGLSLSDQYWLKPVGSELTWQDINFFTNDFSKELGEAFFQKESSRPAINPFTPDASSNGWLKKKWVKINGVTYLAKAGSVPLLQQPYNEIAAANVAEALKIKHVPYELIIEDNRPLCLCPNFITTETEFVPAYFVVLPSRITILFTDTSSDAASSCKFLMWQAIYSRCFALIT
;
A
#
# COMPACT_ATOMS: atom_id res chain seq x y z
N MET A 1 2.18 -16.91 -20.15
CA MET A 1 1.95 -15.61 -19.46
C MET A 1 0.45 -15.46 -19.27
N ASP A 2 0.06 -15.15 -18.05
CA ASP A 2 -1.35 -15.02 -17.72
C ASP A 2 -1.83 -13.62 -18.12
N LYS A 3 -3.08 -13.53 -18.58
CA LYS A 3 -3.70 -12.26 -18.98
C LYS A 3 -4.67 -11.78 -17.93
N TYR A 4 -4.53 -10.49 -17.55
CA TYR A 4 -5.39 -9.83 -16.59
C TYR A 4 -5.93 -8.51 -17.14
N ILE A 5 -7.05 -8.08 -16.60
CA ILE A 5 -7.56 -6.72 -16.75
C ILE A 5 -7.33 -6.02 -15.42
N ILE A 6 -6.59 -4.91 -15.42
CA ILE A 6 -6.55 -4.03 -14.25
C ILE A 6 -7.87 -3.29 -14.19
N MET A 7 -8.52 -3.35 -13.04
CA MET A 7 -9.83 -2.78 -12.77
C MET A 7 -9.71 -1.69 -11.71
N ASN A 8 -10.56 -0.68 -11.76
CA ASN A 8 -10.92 0.17 -10.62
C ASN A 8 -12.40 -0.12 -10.30
N LYS A 9 -12.67 -0.75 -9.16
CA LYS A 9 -14.00 -1.32 -8.88
C LYS A 9 -14.44 -2.21 -10.06
N ASN A 10 -15.56 -1.88 -10.72
CA ASN A 10 -16.04 -2.60 -11.89
C ASN A 10 -15.66 -1.94 -13.23
N ILE A 11 -14.83 -0.88 -13.20
CA ILE A 11 -14.39 -0.17 -14.41
C ILE A 11 -13.11 -0.83 -14.92
N PRO A 12 -13.08 -1.41 -16.14
CA PRO A 12 -11.87 -1.94 -16.73
C PRO A 12 -10.95 -0.78 -17.19
N LEU A 13 -9.68 -0.83 -16.83
CA LEU A 13 -8.68 0.17 -17.23
C LEU A 13 -7.89 -0.31 -18.44
N VAL A 14 -7.20 -1.44 -18.25
CA VAL A 14 -6.21 -1.90 -19.20
C VAL A 14 -6.05 -3.42 -19.11
N LYS A 15 -5.93 -4.07 -20.26
CA LYS A 15 -5.58 -5.49 -20.37
C LYS A 15 -4.08 -5.64 -20.47
N THR A 16 -3.51 -6.49 -19.62
CA THR A 16 -2.07 -6.70 -19.50
C THR A 16 -1.70 -8.18 -19.51
N THR A 17 -0.43 -8.46 -19.77
CA THR A 17 0.18 -9.75 -19.44
C THR A 17 1.00 -9.63 -18.17
N MET A 18 1.08 -10.73 -17.41
CA MET A 18 1.91 -10.81 -16.22
C MET A 18 2.84 -12.01 -16.28
N SER A 19 4.07 -11.83 -15.80
CA SER A 19 5.05 -12.89 -15.63
C SER A 19 4.64 -13.89 -14.55
N ALA A 20 5.30 -15.07 -14.53
CA ALA A 20 5.17 -16.02 -13.42
C ALA A 20 5.56 -15.38 -12.08
N ALA A 21 6.58 -14.51 -12.07
CA ALA A 21 7.05 -13.78 -10.90
C ALA A 21 6.10 -12.66 -10.42
N GLY A 22 4.92 -12.48 -11.06
CA GLY A 22 3.88 -11.55 -10.63
C GLY A 22 4.08 -10.09 -11.06
N TYR A 23 4.85 -9.81 -12.10
CA TYR A 23 5.08 -8.46 -12.62
C TYR A 23 4.41 -8.23 -13.97
N ILE A 24 3.95 -7.00 -14.21
CA ILE A 24 3.36 -6.57 -15.48
C ILE A 24 4.47 -6.56 -16.54
N THR A 25 4.21 -7.18 -17.69
CA THR A 25 5.19 -7.32 -18.77
C THR A 25 4.80 -6.58 -20.03
N GLU A 26 3.50 -6.45 -20.31
CA GLU A 26 3.02 -5.84 -21.55
C GLU A 26 1.62 -5.27 -21.37
N VAL A 27 1.33 -4.17 -22.06
CA VAL A 27 -0.01 -3.60 -22.25
C VAL A 27 -0.59 -4.10 -23.56
N LEU A 28 -1.74 -4.74 -23.50
CA LEU A 28 -2.40 -5.31 -24.69
C LEU A 28 -3.52 -4.42 -25.23
N GLN A 29 -4.27 -3.76 -24.35
CA GLN A 29 -5.43 -2.94 -24.70
C GLN A 29 -5.77 -1.98 -23.58
N ILE A 30 -6.06 -0.73 -23.92
CA ILE A 30 -6.57 0.30 -23.00
C ILE A 30 -8.07 0.38 -23.18
N TYR A 31 -8.82 0.37 -22.05
CA TYR A 31 -10.29 0.49 -22.04
C TYR A 31 -10.73 1.88 -21.58
N ASN A 32 -10.18 2.38 -20.46
CA ASN A 32 -10.61 3.62 -19.84
C ASN A 32 -9.43 4.43 -19.30
N PRO A 33 -8.88 5.37 -20.09
CA PRO A 33 -7.72 6.19 -19.72
C PRO A 33 -7.94 7.02 -18.45
N GLU A 34 -9.16 7.52 -18.23
CA GLU A 34 -9.46 8.44 -17.12
C GLU A 34 -9.53 7.74 -15.76
N ALA A 35 -9.70 6.42 -15.75
CA ALA A 35 -9.79 5.64 -14.52
C ALA A 35 -8.42 5.13 -14.01
N PHE A 36 -7.32 5.51 -14.67
CA PHE A 36 -5.98 5.10 -14.24
C PHE A 36 -5.55 5.75 -12.93
N PRO A 37 -4.67 5.10 -12.15
CA PRO A 37 -4.06 5.74 -11.00
C PRO A 37 -3.36 7.03 -11.37
N VAL A 38 -3.35 8.01 -10.45
CA VAL A 38 -2.78 9.34 -10.66
C VAL A 38 -1.35 9.27 -11.18
N GLY A 39 -1.06 9.98 -12.28
CA GLY A 39 0.27 10.10 -12.88
C GLY A 39 0.75 8.90 -13.68
N ILE A 40 -0.08 7.85 -13.85
CA ILE A 40 0.33 6.62 -14.54
C ILE A 40 0.04 6.65 -16.02
N PHE A 41 -1.10 7.20 -16.45
CA PHE A 41 -1.51 7.14 -17.85
C PHE A 41 -0.52 7.84 -18.82
N THR A 42 -0.35 7.24 -19.98
CA THR A 42 0.36 7.77 -21.16
C THR A 42 -0.08 7.00 -22.40
N ASP A 43 -0.10 7.63 -23.57
CA ASP A 43 -0.47 7.01 -24.86
C ASP A 43 0.61 6.08 -25.43
N ASP A 44 1.83 6.18 -24.95
CA ASP A 44 2.95 5.30 -25.33
C ASP A 44 2.84 3.97 -24.53
N PHE A 45 2.49 2.88 -25.20
CA PHE A 45 2.25 1.57 -24.59
C PHE A 45 3.46 1.01 -23.85
N ASN A 46 4.68 1.25 -24.35
CA ASN A 46 5.89 0.78 -23.68
C ASN A 46 6.11 1.53 -22.37
N LYS A 47 6.02 2.86 -22.41
CA LYS A 47 6.09 3.70 -21.22
C LYS A 47 4.96 3.42 -20.25
N LEU A 48 3.76 3.10 -20.75
CA LEU A 48 2.63 2.76 -19.93
C LEU A 48 2.87 1.43 -19.19
N ALA A 49 3.43 0.43 -19.85
CA ALA A 49 3.79 -0.84 -19.22
C ALA A 49 4.80 -0.63 -18.07
N ASP A 50 5.83 0.19 -18.29
CA ASP A 50 6.84 0.52 -17.28
C ASP A 50 6.22 1.28 -16.08
N LYS A 51 5.39 2.29 -16.34
CA LYS A 51 4.70 3.07 -15.31
C LYS A 51 3.72 2.20 -14.50
N LEU A 52 2.94 1.36 -15.18
CA LEU A 52 2.05 0.40 -14.51
C LEU A 52 2.82 -0.59 -13.65
N ASN A 53 3.95 -1.07 -14.14
CA ASN A 53 4.78 -1.99 -13.37
C ASN A 53 5.43 -1.30 -12.17
N GLN A 54 5.83 -0.04 -12.29
CA GLN A 54 6.33 0.77 -11.18
C GLN A 54 5.24 1.01 -10.13
N TRP A 55 4.04 1.40 -10.57
CA TRP A 55 2.87 1.53 -9.69
C TRP A 55 2.51 0.22 -9.02
N TRP A 56 2.47 -0.89 -9.77
CA TRP A 56 2.22 -2.22 -9.23
C TRP A 56 3.22 -2.59 -8.13
N ARG A 57 4.52 -2.36 -8.38
CA ARG A 57 5.60 -2.59 -7.40
C ARG A 57 5.45 -1.75 -6.14
N SER A 58 4.93 -0.54 -6.23
CA SER A 58 4.71 0.32 -5.06
C SER A 58 3.60 -0.19 -4.12
N ARG A 59 2.77 -1.10 -4.57
CA ARG A 59 1.69 -1.74 -3.79
C ARG A 59 2.10 -3.08 -3.17
N ILE A 60 3.22 -3.63 -3.59
CA ILE A 60 3.73 -4.93 -3.13
C ILE A 60 4.52 -4.76 -1.84
N ILE A 61 4.59 -5.81 -1.03
CA ILE A 61 5.45 -5.87 0.14
C ILE A 61 6.90 -5.61 -0.30
N PRO A 62 7.59 -4.59 0.24
CA PRO A 62 8.97 -4.29 -0.17
C PRO A 62 9.93 -5.37 0.30
N ALA A 63 10.97 -5.62 -0.50
CA ALA A 63 12.01 -6.62 -0.21
C ALA A 63 12.74 -6.35 1.13
N SER A 64 12.73 -5.11 1.60
CA SER A 64 13.33 -4.69 2.87
C SER A 64 12.47 -4.98 4.11
N ARG A 65 11.22 -5.46 3.95
CA ARG A 65 10.37 -5.75 5.11
C ARG A 65 10.97 -6.87 5.96
N ASP A 66 11.08 -6.60 7.25
CA ASP A 66 11.53 -7.59 8.22
C ASP A 66 10.61 -8.83 8.22
N GLY A 67 11.21 -10.01 8.17
CA GLY A 67 10.51 -11.30 8.12
C GLY A 67 10.06 -11.75 6.72
N LEU A 68 10.22 -10.93 5.65
CA LEU A 68 9.73 -11.30 4.31
C LEU A 68 10.34 -12.60 3.77
N ARG A 69 11.65 -12.84 3.98
CA ARG A 69 12.29 -14.07 3.50
C ARG A 69 11.66 -15.33 4.11
N TYR A 70 11.34 -15.26 5.41
CA TYR A 70 10.64 -16.34 6.09
C TYR A 70 9.25 -16.57 5.50
N ILE A 71 8.50 -15.49 5.23
CA ILE A 71 7.18 -15.54 4.60
C ILE A 71 7.25 -16.18 3.20
N LEU A 72 8.18 -15.75 2.35
CA LEU A 72 8.32 -16.32 1.00
C LEU A 72 8.63 -17.83 1.05
N HIS A 73 9.49 -18.24 1.98
CA HIS A 73 9.79 -19.67 2.19
C HIS A 73 8.57 -20.43 2.75
N LEU A 74 7.86 -19.87 3.74
CA LEU A 74 6.68 -20.47 4.35
C LEU A 74 5.58 -20.73 3.31
N TYR A 75 5.41 -19.79 2.37
CA TYR A 75 4.36 -19.83 1.35
C TYR A 75 4.81 -20.45 0.03
N ASP A 76 6.05 -20.91 -0.05
CA ASP A 76 6.65 -21.50 -1.25
C ASP A 76 6.41 -20.60 -2.48
N VAL A 77 6.83 -19.34 -2.37
CA VAL A 77 6.72 -18.35 -3.44
C VAL A 77 8.05 -17.63 -3.67
N GLU A 78 8.36 -17.37 -4.93
CA GLU A 78 9.65 -16.80 -5.35
C GLU A 78 9.74 -15.28 -5.08
N SER A 79 8.60 -14.58 -5.02
CA SER A 79 8.58 -13.12 -4.86
C SER A 79 7.32 -12.63 -4.14
N PRO A 80 7.38 -11.46 -3.48
CA PRO A 80 6.20 -10.85 -2.87
C PRO A 80 5.13 -10.45 -3.90
N ALA A 81 5.52 -10.23 -5.17
CA ALA A 81 4.58 -9.94 -6.23
C ALA A 81 3.64 -11.12 -6.53
N VAL A 82 4.12 -12.36 -6.33
CA VAL A 82 3.28 -13.57 -6.44
C VAL A 82 2.20 -13.58 -5.37
N LEU A 83 2.52 -13.17 -4.13
CA LEU A 83 1.50 -13.06 -3.06
C LEU A 83 0.42 -12.05 -3.44
N SER A 84 0.82 -10.86 -3.89
CA SER A 84 -0.13 -9.83 -4.32
C SER A 84 -0.97 -10.28 -5.52
N LYS A 85 -0.35 -10.96 -6.52
CA LYS A 85 -1.06 -11.54 -7.67
C LYS A 85 -2.08 -12.59 -7.22
N ARG A 86 -1.75 -13.47 -6.25
CA ARG A 86 -2.69 -14.47 -5.69
C ARG A 86 -3.87 -13.83 -4.96
N SER A 87 -3.67 -12.67 -4.33
CA SER A 87 -4.73 -11.84 -3.74
C SER A 87 -5.42 -10.92 -4.76
N LEU A 88 -5.28 -11.19 -6.06
CA LEU A 88 -5.80 -10.36 -7.15
C LEU A 88 -5.37 -8.87 -7.06
N GLY A 89 -4.27 -8.57 -6.39
CA GLY A 89 -3.79 -7.21 -6.17
C GLY A 89 -4.69 -6.34 -5.31
N LEU A 90 -5.67 -6.93 -4.64
CA LEU A 90 -6.59 -6.20 -3.76
C LEU A 90 -5.86 -5.54 -2.59
N SER A 91 -6.32 -4.36 -2.19
CA SER A 91 -5.76 -3.55 -1.14
C SER A 91 -6.86 -2.89 -0.32
N LEU A 92 -6.51 -2.40 0.88
CA LEU A 92 -7.31 -1.48 1.67
C LEU A 92 -6.84 -0.02 1.53
N SER A 93 -5.90 0.22 0.61
CA SER A 93 -5.38 1.57 0.31
C SER A 93 -5.98 2.18 -0.95
N ASP A 94 -6.64 1.38 -1.79
CA ASP A 94 -7.25 1.78 -3.05
C ASP A 94 -8.27 0.75 -3.54
N GLN A 95 -8.88 0.98 -4.70
CA GLN A 95 -9.94 0.12 -5.27
C GLN A 95 -9.49 -0.62 -6.54
N TYR A 96 -8.17 -0.67 -6.81
CA TYR A 96 -7.62 -1.35 -7.98
C TYR A 96 -7.39 -2.84 -7.71
N TRP A 97 -7.66 -3.66 -8.74
CA TRP A 97 -7.45 -5.10 -8.68
C TRP A 97 -7.21 -5.75 -10.05
N LEU A 98 -6.79 -7.00 -10.04
CA LEU A 98 -6.49 -7.81 -11.22
C LEU A 98 -7.63 -8.78 -11.49
N LYS A 99 -8.41 -8.54 -12.54
CA LYS A 99 -9.40 -9.48 -13.00
C LYS A 99 -8.77 -10.47 -13.98
N PRO A 100 -8.75 -11.79 -13.70
CA PRO A 100 -8.33 -12.77 -14.70
C PRO A 100 -9.23 -12.69 -15.93
N VAL A 101 -8.64 -12.72 -17.13
CA VAL A 101 -9.42 -12.70 -18.37
C VAL A 101 -10.31 -13.93 -18.43
N GLY A 102 -11.60 -13.73 -18.68
CA GLY A 102 -12.61 -14.79 -18.69
C GLY A 102 -13.25 -15.09 -17.32
N SER A 103 -12.87 -14.35 -16.26
CA SER A 103 -13.52 -14.46 -14.95
C SER A 103 -14.77 -13.60 -14.87
N GLU A 104 -15.80 -14.13 -14.19
CA GLU A 104 -17.05 -13.40 -13.91
C GLU A 104 -17.03 -12.61 -12.59
N LEU A 105 -15.87 -12.58 -11.88
CA LEU A 105 -15.73 -11.86 -10.60
C LEU A 105 -16.08 -10.38 -10.75
N THR A 106 -16.79 -9.86 -9.75
CA THR A 106 -17.09 -8.44 -9.61
C THR A 106 -16.39 -7.84 -8.40
N TRP A 107 -16.29 -6.52 -8.34
CA TRP A 107 -15.72 -5.82 -7.18
C TRP A 107 -16.44 -6.16 -5.87
N GLN A 108 -17.76 -6.29 -5.93
CA GLN A 108 -18.60 -6.58 -4.76
C GLN A 108 -18.26 -7.94 -4.14
N ASP A 109 -17.88 -8.91 -4.96
CA ASP A 109 -17.59 -10.28 -4.50
C ASP A 109 -16.28 -10.38 -3.72
N ILE A 110 -15.33 -9.45 -3.98
CA ILE A 110 -13.92 -9.69 -3.60
C ILE A 110 -13.24 -8.58 -2.81
N ASN A 111 -13.82 -7.36 -2.76
CA ASN A 111 -13.17 -6.23 -2.07
C ASN A 111 -13.04 -6.47 -0.55
N PHE A 112 -11.99 -5.89 0.06
CA PHE A 112 -11.75 -6.00 1.51
C PHE A 112 -12.46 -4.93 2.35
N PHE A 113 -13.15 -3.98 1.73
CA PHE A 113 -13.90 -2.95 2.44
C PHE A 113 -15.20 -3.49 3.02
N THR A 114 -15.87 -4.36 2.28
CA THR A 114 -17.18 -4.93 2.66
C THR A 114 -17.13 -6.43 2.95
N ASN A 115 -16.13 -7.14 2.45
CA ASN A 115 -15.96 -8.57 2.69
C ASN A 115 -14.92 -8.83 3.79
N ASP A 116 -14.99 -10.02 4.38
CA ASP A 116 -13.97 -10.48 5.30
C ASP A 116 -12.70 -10.92 4.55
N PHE A 117 -11.58 -10.89 5.22
CA PHE A 117 -10.28 -11.26 4.69
C PHE A 117 -9.49 -12.14 5.68
N SER A 118 -8.55 -12.91 5.12
CA SER A 118 -7.66 -13.75 5.91
C SER A 118 -6.64 -12.93 6.68
N LYS A 119 -6.35 -13.34 7.91
CA LYS A 119 -5.35 -12.74 8.81
C LYS A 119 -4.02 -13.50 8.81
N GLU A 120 -3.97 -14.71 8.24
CA GLU A 120 -2.85 -15.64 8.38
C GLU A 120 -1.53 -15.05 7.90
N LEU A 121 -1.53 -14.35 6.76
CA LEU A 121 -0.32 -13.72 6.22
C LEU A 121 0.19 -12.61 7.16
N GLY A 122 -0.70 -11.76 7.66
CA GLY A 122 -0.37 -10.72 8.62
C GLY A 122 0.20 -11.31 9.90
N GLU A 123 -0.46 -12.30 10.49
CA GLU A 123 -0.01 -12.97 11.71
C GLU A 123 1.36 -13.65 11.52
N ALA A 124 1.61 -14.27 10.37
CA ALA A 124 2.88 -14.93 10.08
C ALA A 124 4.10 -13.98 10.15
N PHE A 125 3.93 -12.67 9.89
CA PHE A 125 4.99 -11.69 10.10
C PHE A 125 5.37 -11.48 11.56
N PHE A 126 4.46 -11.79 12.49
CA PHE A 126 4.65 -11.57 13.94
C PHE A 126 5.05 -12.84 14.68
N GLN A 127 4.74 -14.01 14.14
CA GLN A 127 5.09 -15.30 14.74
C GLN A 127 6.55 -15.65 14.48
N LYS A 128 7.23 -16.21 15.49
CA LYS A 128 8.62 -16.65 15.36
C LYS A 128 8.76 -18.03 14.73
N GLU A 129 7.80 -18.90 14.91
CA GLU A 129 7.74 -20.27 14.35
C GLU A 129 6.28 -20.70 14.33
N SER A 130 5.76 -21.12 13.20
CA SER A 130 4.46 -21.77 13.12
C SER A 130 4.50 -22.91 12.13
N SER A 131 3.74 -23.99 12.43
CA SER A 131 3.34 -24.98 11.46
C SER A 131 2.78 -24.27 10.23
N ARG A 132 3.12 -24.74 9.01
CA ARG A 132 2.60 -24.19 7.74
C ARG A 132 1.08 -24.04 7.83
N PRO A 133 0.53 -22.86 7.95
CA PRO A 133 -0.91 -22.70 7.88
C PRO A 133 -1.37 -23.00 6.45
N ALA A 134 -2.56 -23.56 6.32
CA ALA A 134 -3.22 -23.56 5.02
C ALA A 134 -3.46 -22.13 4.61
N ILE A 135 -2.81 -21.70 3.51
CA ILE A 135 -2.81 -20.29 3.11
C ILE A 135 -4.11 -19.98 2.42
N ASN A 136 -4.88 -19.08 3.00
CA ASN A 136 -5.81 -18.29 2.23
C ASN A 136 -5.04 -17.05 1.70
N PRO A 137 -4.73 -16.95 0.40
CA PRO A 137 -3.99 -15.82 -0.15
C PRO A 137 -4.85 -14.55 -0.21
N PHE A 138 -6.14 -14.64 0.13
CA PHE A 138 -7.10 -13.54 0.03
C PHE A 138 -6.99 -12.63 1.25
N THR A 139 -5.97 -11.78 1.25
CA THR A 139 -5.58 -10.92 2.37
C THR A 139 -5.05 -9.56 1.89
N PRO A 140 -5.44 -8.45 2.54
CA PRO A 140 -4.89 -7.12 2.25
C PRO A 140 -3.40 -6.99 2.64
N ASP A 141 -2.89 -7.90 3.47
CA ASP A 141 -1.48 -7.88 3.88
C ASP A 141 -0.52 -8.16 2.73
N ALA A 142 -0.97 -8.85 1.67
CA ALA A 142 -0.19 -9.09 0.46
C ALA A 142 0.09 -7.82 -0.37
N SER A 143 -0.69 -6.76 -0.17
CA SER A 143 -0.61 -5.49 -0.90
C SER A 143 -0.40 -4.32 0.06
N SER A 144 0.55 -4.44 0.99
CA SER A 144 0.87 -3.40 1.98
C SER A 144 2.32 -2.94 1.85
N ASN A 145 2.55 -1.65 1.60
CA ASN A 145 3.88 -1.07 1.47
C ASN A 145 4.52 -0.76 2.84
N GLY A 146 5.84 -0.50 2.86
CA GLY A 146 6.63 -0.11 4.02
C GLY A 146 7.40 -1.25 4.68
N TRP A 147 8.57 -0.93 5.27
CA TRP A 147 9.55 -1.90 5.77
C TRP A 147 9.24 -2.49 7.16
N LEU A 148 8.48 -1.79 8.00
CA LEU A 148 8.08 -2.28 9.32
C LEU A 148 7.06 -3.41 9.20
N LYS A 149 7.11 -4.37 10.13
CA LYS A 149 6.06 -5.38 10.28
C LYS A 149 4.73 -4.71 10.52
N LYS A 150 3.72 -5.15 9.83
CA LYS A 150 2.35 -4.66 9.95
C LYS A 150 1.37 -5.72 9.52
N LYS A 151 0.14 -5.60 10.02
CA LYS A 151 -0.97 -6.46 9.65
C LYS A 151 -2.28 -5.69 9.69
N TRP A 152 -3.21 -6.07 8.84
CA TRP A 152 -4.57 -5.57 8.89
C TRP A 152 -5.37 -6.40 9.89
N VAL A 153 -6.12 -5.74 10.75
CA VAL A 153 -6.97 -6.37 11.77
C VAL A 153 -8.35 -5.71 11.77
N LYS A 154 -9.39 -6.51 12.05
CA LYS A 154 -10.75 -6.01 12.22
C LYS A 154 -11.14 -6.14 13.70
N ILE A 155 -11.45 -5.03 14.36
CA ILE A 155 -11.82 -4.95 15.78
C ILE A 155 -13.19 -4.27 15.85
N ASN A 156 -14.19 -4.96 16.38
CA ASN A 156 -15.56 -4.44 16.49
C ASN A 156 -16.13 -3.87 15.18
N GLY A 157 -15.83 -4.50 14.05
CA GLY A 157 -16.28 -4.08 12.72
C GLY A 157 -15.46 -2.96 12.07
N VAL A 158 -14.52 -2.36 12.80
CA VAL A 158 -13.60 -1.34 12.25
C VAL A 158 -12.29 -1.99 11.83
N THR A 159 -11.81 -1.62 10.67
CA THR A 159 -10.54 -2.12 10.13
C THR A 159 -9.39 -1.19 10.55
N TYR A 160 -8.32 -1.77 11.09
CA TYR A 160 -7.11 -1.07 11.53
C TYR A 160 -5.87 -1.66 10.86
N LEU A 161 -4.88 -0.81 10.61
CA LEU A 161 -3.52 -1.23 10.31
C LEU A 161 -2.70 -1.22 11.61
N ALA A 162 -2.35 -2.42 12.11
CA ALA A 162 -1.46 -2.59 13.25
C ALA A 162 -0.01 -2.56 12.77
N LYS A 163 0.80 -1.63 13.30
CA LYS A 163 2.21 -1.43 12.93
C LYS A 163 3.10 -1.73 14.13
N ALA A 164 4.13 -2.54 13.92
CA ALA A 164 5.15 -2.83 14.94
C ALA A 164 6.34 -1.88 14.83
N GLY A 165 7.17 -1.89 15.86
CA GLY A 165 8.49 -1.29 15.84
C GLY A 165 9.57 -2.27 15.39
N SER A 166 10.73 -1.75 15.02
CA SER A 166 11.93 -2.54 14.74
C SER A 166 12.72 -2.84 16.02
N VAL A 167 13.26 -4.05 16.12
CA VAL A 167 14.19 -4.41 17.19
C VAL A 167 15.51 -3.64 17.05
N PRO A 168 16.24 -3.31 18.16
CA PRO A 168 15.94 -3.74 19.53
C PRO A 168 15.00 -2.80 20.30
N LEU A 169 14.75 -1.56 19.83
CA LEU A 169 14.10 -0.52 20.64
C LEU A 169 12.58 -0.52 20.54
N LEU A 170 11.99 -1.07 19.49
CA LEU A 170 10.54 -1.09 19.25
C LEU A 170 9.89 0.31 19.38
N GLN A 171 10.61 1.36 19.02
CA GLN A 171 10.28 2.75 19.33
C GLN A 171 9.19 3.34 18.42
N GLN A 172 9.05 2.81 17.20
CA GLN A 172 8.19 3.42 16.18
C GLN A 172 6.71 3.56 16.59
N PRO A 173 6.06 2.59 17.26
CA PRO A 173 4.70 2.76 17.75
C PRO A 173 4.54 3.96 18.69
N TYR A 174 5.49 4.16 19.60
CA TYR A 174 5.48 5.30 20.53
C TYR A 174 5.67 6.63 19.80
N ASN A 175 6.50 6.67 18.76
CA ASN A 175 6.72 7.87 17.95
C ASN A 175 5.45 8.27 17.18
N GLU A 176 4.71 7.30 16.65
CA GLU A 176 3.41 7.56 15.98
C GLU A 176 2.39 8.17 16.97
N ILE A 177 2.30 7.64 18.21
CA ILE A 177 1.44 8.18 19.26
C ILE A 177 1.88 9.58 19.66
N ALA A 178 3.18 9.80 19.89
CA ALA A 178 3.69 11.12 20.24
C ALA A 178 3.42 12.15 19.14
N ALA A 179 3.61 11.79 17.87
CA ALA A 179 3.31 12.65 16.73
C ALA A 179 1.81 12.98 16.63
N ALA A 180 0.93 12.00 16.86
CA ALA A 180 -0.51 12.22 16.88
C ALA A 180 -0.93 13.18 18.01
N ASN A 181 -0.38 13.00 19.21
CA ASN A 181 -0.65 13.90 20.36
C ASN A 181 -0.18 15.35 20.09
N VAL A 182 0.97 15.52 19.44
CA VAL A 182 1.45 16.84 19.03
C VAL A 182 0.53 17.45 17.97
N ALA A 183 0.11 16.67 16.97
CA ALA A 183 -0.83 17.13 15.95
C ALA A 183 -2.17 17.55 16.56
N GLU A 184 -2.69 16.78 17.53
CA GLU A 184 -3.91 17.12 18.27
C GLU A 184 -3.75 18.44 19.03
N ALA A 185 -2.66 18.61 19.80
CA ALA A 185 -2.38 19.84 20.54
C ALA A 185 -2.28 21.06 19.62
N LEU A 186 -1.74 20.90 18.42
CA LEU A 186 -1.62 21.93 17.39
C LEU A 186 -2.89 22.09 16.53
N LYS A 187 -3.96 21.31 16.80
CA LYS A 187 -5.19 21.28 16.01
C LYS A 187 -4.96 20.99 14.52
N ILE A 188 -3.95 20.20 14.22
CA ILE A 188 -3.65 19.73 12.86
C ILE A 188 -4.49 18.48 12.60
N LYS A 189 -5.23 18.45 11.48
CA LYS A 189 -5.99 17.26 11.07
C LYS A 189 -5.03 16.08 10.86
N HIS A 190 -5.25 15.00 11.57
CA HIS A 190 -4.42 13.79 11.53
C HIS A 190 -5.27 12.54 11.72
N VAL A 191 -4.67 11.39 11.47
CA VAL A 191 -5.28 10.09 11.79
C VAL A 191 -4.99 9.76 13.26
N PRO A 192 -5.99 9.39 14.07
CA PRO A 192 -5.75 8.99 15.45
C PRO A 192 -4.97 7.66 15.49
N TYR A 193 -4.07 7.56 16.47
CA TYR A 193 -3.32 6.34 16.73
C TYR A 193 -3.56 5.86 18.15
N GLU A 194 -3.70 4.55 18.32
CA GLU A 194 -3.83 3.90 19.62
C GLU A 194 -2.65 2.96 19.87
N LEU A 195 -2.11 2.97 21.09
CA LEU A 195 -1.07 2.03 21.50
C LEU A 195 -1.72 0.77 22.07
N ILE A 196 -1.31 -0.38 21.57
CA ILE A 196 -1.67 -1.68 22.16
C ILE A 196 -0.42 -2.49 22.47
N ILE A 197 -0.52 -3.44 23.40
CA ILE A 197 0.52 -4.42 23.67
C ILE A 197 0.01 -5.80 23.25
N GLU A 198 0.66 -6.42 22.30
CA GLU A 198 0.37 -7.79 21.85
C GLU A 198 1.64 -8.64 21.98
N ASP A 199 1.56 -9.76 22.66
CA ASP A 199 2.70 -10.66 22.92
C ASP A 199 3.96 -9.92 23.46
N ASN A 200 3.76 -9.05 24.43
CA ASN A 200 4.79 -8.17 25.02
C ASN A 200 5.48 -7.23 24.02
N ARG A 201 4.84 -6.92 22.89
CA ARG A 201 5.35 -5.98 21.89
C ARG A 201 4.40 -4.81 21.71
N PRO A 202 4.91 -3.57 21.68
CA PRO A 202 4.11 -2.40 21.38
C PRO A 202 3.74 -2.40 19.89
N LEU A 203 2.47 -2.17 19.61
CA LEU A 203 1.93 -1.90 18.27
C LEU A 203 1.16 -0.60 18.33
N CYS A 204 1.16 0.18 17.25
CA CYS A 204 0.20 1.26 17.07
C CYS A 204 -0.89 0.84 16.08
N LEU A 205 -2.14 1.08 16.46
CA LEU A 205 -3.31 0.89 15.62
C LEU A 205 -3.62 2.20 14.90
N CYS A 206 -3.75 2.12 13.59
CA CYS A 206 -4.19 3.19 12.71
C CYS A 206 -5.52 2.76 12.09
N PRO A 207 -6.66 3.41 12.38
CA PRO A 207 -7.91 3.08 11.72
C PRO A 207 -7.77 3.30 10.21
N ASN A 208 -8.37 2.43 9.41
CA ASN A 208 -8.41 2.65 7.98
C ASN A 208 -9.26 3.87 7.66
N PHE A 209 -8.63 4.92 7.15
CA PHE A 209 -9.29 6.16 6.73
C PHE A 209 -9.66 6.17 5.25
N ILE A 210 -9.29 5.11 4.52
CA ILE A 210 -9.66 4.91 3.12
C ILE A 210 -11.02 4.21 3.06
N THR A 211 -11.86 4.69 2.16
CA THR A 211 -13.21 4.17 1.94
C THR A 211 -13.34 3.59 0.54
N THR A 212 -14.52 3.12 0.19
CA THR A 212 -14.83 2.71 -1.18
C THR A 212 -14.79 3.87 -2.19
N GLU A 213 -14.78 5.14 -1.71
CA GLU A 213 -14.83 6.35 -2.55
C GLU A 213 -13.53 7.16 -2.52
N THR A 214 -12.54 6.74 -1.72
CA THR A 214 -11.28 7.45 -1.56
C THR A 214 -10.10 6.50 -1.71
N GLU A 215 -8.96 6.98 -2.23
CA GLU A 215 -7.73 6.21 -2.33
C GLU A 215 -6.55 6.92 -1.69
N PHE A 216 -5.57 6.15 -1.26
CA PHE A 216 -4.28 6.66 -0.79
C PHE A 216 -3.31 6.76 -1.96
N VAL A 217 -2.98 7.97 -2.36
CA VAL A 217 -1.99 8.23 -3.41
C VAL A 217 -0.68 8.67 -2.77
N PRO A 218 0.42 7.90 -2.92
CA PRO A 218 1.73 8.33 -2.47
C PRO A 218 2.15 9.64 -3.15
N ALA A 219 2.72 10.59 -2.38
CA ALA A 219 3.14 11.90 -2.88
C ALA A 219 4.04 11.83 -4.11
N TYR A 220 4.84 10.78 -4.23
CA TYR A 220 5.68 10.51 -5.40
C TYR A 220 4.89 10.55 -6.71
N PHE A 221 3.72 9.94 -6.78
CA PHE A 221 2.89 9.92 -8.00
C PHE A 221 2.17 11.24 -8.26
N VAL A 222 2.00 12.08 -7.25
CA VAL A 222 1.38 13.40 -7.39
C VAL A 222 2.41 14.43 -7.90
N VAL A 223 3.65 14.36 -7.42
CA VAL A 223 4.69 15.35 -7.69
C VAL A 223 5.35 15.15 -9.06
N LEU A 224 5.57 13.90 -9.48
CA LEU A 224 6.25 13.57 -10.74
C LEU A 224 5.59 14.18 -12.00
N PRO A 225 4.25 14.14 -12.16
CA PRO A 225 3.61 14.71 -13.35
C PRO A 225 3.68 16.24 -13.43
N SER A 226 3.77 16.90 -12.27
CA SER A 226 3.65 18.36 -12.18
C SER A 226 4.95 19.13 -12.48
N ARG A 227 6.08 18.44 -12.78
CA ARG A 227 7.39 19.07 -12.97
C ARG A 227 7.67 20.18 -11.95
N ILE A 228 7.36 19.95 -10.68
CA ILE A 228 7.76 20.84 -9.61
C ILE A 228 9.28 20.71 -9.50
N THR A 229 10.00 21.54 -10.23
CA THR A 229 11.42 21.74 -10.07
C THR A 229 11.60 22.44 -8.73
N ILE A 230 11.90 21.70 -7.68
CA ILE A 230 12.32 22.28 -6.41
C ILE A 230 13.74 22.79 -6.68
N LEU A 231 13.86 24.07 -7.04
CA LEU A 231 15.14 24.76 -7.09
C LEU A 231 15.65 24.88 -5.66
N PHE A 232 16.58 24.02 -5.29
CA PHE A 232 17.43 24.25 -4.13
C PHE A 232 18.38 25.38 -4.51
N THR A 233 18.06 26.61 -4.14
CA THR A 233 19.04 27.67 -4.11
C THR A 233 19.86 27.46 -2.86
N ASP A 234 21.14 27.11 -3.03
CA ASP A 234 22.13 27.08 -1.98
C ASP A 234 22.24 28.47 -1.36
N THR A 235 21.64 28.68 -0.21
CA THR A 235 21.92 29.83 0.64
C THR A 235 21.89 29.41 2.08
N SER A 236 23.08 29.42 2.70
CA SER A 236 23.42 29.39 4.12
C SER A 236 22.64 28.42 5.06
N SER A 237 23.37 27.81 6.01
CA SER A 237 22.98 26.70 6.89
C SER A 237 21.67 26.88 7.67
N ASP A 238 21.17 28.08 7.88
CA ASP A 238 19.98 28.35 8.69
C ASP A 238 18.66 28.31 7.86
N ALA A 239 18.73 28.61 6.58
CA ALA A 239 17.59 28.53 5.67
C ALA A 239 17.21 27.07 5.31
N ALA A 240 18.17 26.14 5.36
CA ALA A 240 17.95 24.74 5.03
C ALA A 240 17.04 24.02 6.06
N SER A 241 17.09 24.39 7.32
CA SER A 241 16.23 23.81 8.37
C SER A 241 14.78 24.31 8.25
N SER A 242 14.60 25.59 7.98
CA SER A 242 13.25 26.17 7.75
C SER A 242 12.63 25.71 6.46
N CYS A 243 13.43 25.53 5.39
CA CYS A 243 12.95 25.03 4.11
C CYS A 243 12.58 23.54 4.17
N LYS A 244 13.30 22.72 4.93
CA LYS A 244 12.92 21.32 5.21
C LYS A 244 11.61 21.24 5.98
N PHE A 245 11.36 22.13 6.92
CA PHE A 245 10.12 22.18 7.69
C PHE A 245 8.94 22.60 6.81
N LEU A 246 9.10 23.63 5.96
CA LEU A 246 8.08 24.07 5.02
C LEU A 246 7.82 23.06 3.89
N MET A 247 8.85 22.34 3.42
CA MET A 247 8.70 21.21 2.51
C MET A 247 7.93 20.05 3.16
N TRP A 248 8.21 19.75 4.41
CA TRP A 248 7.47 18.76 5.19
C TRP A 248 5.99 19.16 5.32
N GLN A 249 5.71 20.41 5.62
CA GLN A 249 4.35 20.95 5.70
C GLN A 249 3.63 20.96 4.34
N ALA A 250 4.32 21.31 3.25
CA ALA A 250 3.75 21.29 1.90
C ALA A 250 3.52 19.87 1.37
N ILE A 251 4.41 18.94 1.69
CA ILE A 251 4.25 17.51 1.40
C ILE A 251 3.15 16.92 2.27
N TYR A 252 3.09 17.27 3.56
CA TYR A 252 2.08 16.78 4.49
C TYR A 252 0.69 17.31 4.15
N SER A 253 0.56 18.60 3.82
CA SER A 253 -0.73 19.21 3.44
C SER A 253 -1.24 18.76 2.06
N ARG A 254 -0.36 18.30 1.16
CA ARG A 254 -0.73 17.73 -0.15
C ARG A 254 -0.76 16.19 -0.19
N CYS A 255 -0.06 15.51 0.71
CA CYS A 255 -0.17 14.04 0.88
C CYS A 255 -1.53 13.60 1.43
N PHE A 256 -2.33 14.52 1.97
CA PHE A 256 -3.72 14.31 2.37
C PHE A 256 -4.71 14.91 1.35
N ALA A 257 -4.33 15.07 0.09
CA ALA A 257 -5.32 15.27 -0.96
C ALA A 257 -6.11 13.95 -1.11
N LEU A 258 -7.15 13.81 -0.28
CA LEU A 258 -8.28 12.94 -0.56
C LEU A 258 -8.84 13.41 -1.89
N ILE A 259 -8.55 12.70 -2.95
CA ILE A 259 -9.24 12.89 -4.24
C ILE A 259 -10.60 12.23 -4.04
N THR A 260 -11.61 13.06 -3.83
CA THR A 260 -13.02 12.66 -3.86
C THR A 260 -13.48 12.49 -5.29
#